data_68a359d9ff46fb9f7d7dad1c2b44de63
#
_entry.id   68a359d9ff46fb9f7d7dad1c2b44de63
#
_cell.length_a   1.000
_cell.length_b   1.000
_cell.length_c   1.000
_cell.angle_alpha   90.00
_cell.angle_beta   90.00
_cell.angle_gamma   90.00
#
_symmetry.space_group_name_H-M   'P 1'
#
loop_
_entity.id
_entity.type
_entity.pdbx_description
1 polymer ?
#
loop_
_entity_poly.entity_id
_entity_poly.type
_entity_poly.pdbx_seq_one_letter_code
_entity_poly.pdbx_strand_id
1 'polypeptide(L)'
;MTAALSTESLVLMAMLTPFVGALIIPLFHKLPNLRETVTLVTAVLLCATVIRLLGPVLDGARPELTLVDVVPGLSIAFKIEPLGMLFALVASSLWIVNSIYSIGYMRANNEPRQTTFYVCFAVALGSTIGLAFAKNLFTLFLFYEALTLSTYPLVTHKRNEEAV
;
A
#
# COMPACT_ATOMS: atom_id res chain seq x y z
N MET A 1 -3.15 -5.05 -29.90
CA MET A 1 -2.16 -5.98 -29.29
C MET A 1 -1.81 -5.40 -27.93
N THR A 2 -2.63 -5.68 -26.91
CA THR A 2 -2.35 -5.29 -25.53
C THR A 2 -1.25 -6.23 -25.03
N ALA A 3 -0.05 -5.71 -24.79
CA ALA A 3 1.01 -6.45 -24.15
C ALA A 3 0.48 -6.92 -22.78
N ALA A 4 0.27 -8.22 -22.64
CA ALA A 4 -0.09 -8.80 -21.36
C ALA A 4 1.07 -8.49 -20.40
N LEU A 5 0.81 -7.68 -19.38
CA LEU A 5 1.79 -7.40 -18.34
C LEU A 5 2.23 -8.74 -17.75
N SER A 6 3.53 -8.96 -17.67
CA SER A 6 4.05 -10.18 -17.04
C SER A 6 3.59 -10.23 -15.58
N THR A 7 3.43 -11.41 -15.03
CA THR A 7 2.99 -11.58 -13.64
C THR A 7 3.95 -10.88 -12.66
N GLU A 8 5.24 -10.89 -12.97
CA GLU A 8 6.26 -10.14 -12.20
C GLU A 8 6.03 -8.63 -12.23
N SER A 9 5.67 -8.08 -13.40
CA SER A 9 5.32 -6.66 -13.52
C SER A 9 4.11 -6.30 -12.68
N LEU A 10 3.11 -7.18 -12.60
CA LEU A 10 1.93 -6.97 -11.77
C LEU A 10 2.28 -7.00 -10.27
N VAL A 11 3.18 -7.89 -9.85
CA VAL A 11 3.70 -7.91 -8.46
C VAL A 11 4.39 -6.60 -8.14
N LEU A 12 5.29 -6.15 -9.02
CA LEU A 12 6.00 -4.89 -8.85
C LEU A 12 5.04 -3.69 -8.80
N MET A 13 4.03 -3.66 -9.68
CA MET A 13 3.00 -2.61 -9.67
C MET A 13 2.19 -2.62 -8.38
N ALA A 14 1.76 -3.78 -7.87
CA ALA A 14 1.04 -3.88 -6.61
C ALA A 14 1.87 -3.35 -5.44
N MET A 15 3.18 -3.60 -5.45
CA MET A 15 4.09 -3.11 -4.43
C MET A 15 4.32 -1.60 -4.52
N LEU A 16 4.58 -1.06 -5.72
CA LEU A 16 4.99 0.33 -5.90
C LEU A 16 3.81 1.31 -5.88
N THR A 17 2.61 0.90 -6.32
CA THR A 17 1.45 1.80 -6.45
C THR A 17 1.17 2.61 -5.17
N PRO A 18 1.10 2.04 -3.96
CA PRO A 18 0.83 2.83 -2.75
C PRO A 18 1.96 3.80 -2.42
N PHE A 19 3.23 3.41 -2.63
CA PHE A 19 4.37 4.28 -2.36
C PHE A 19 4.46 5.45 -3.34
N VAL A 20 4.18 5.20 -4.62
CA VAL A 20 4.08 6.26 -5.64
C VAL A 20 2.94 7.21 -5.28
N GLY A 21 1.78 6.69 -4.88
CA GLY A 21 0.68 7.50 -4.35
C GLY A 21 1.11 8.37 -3.17
N ALA A 22 1.82 7.79 -2.21
CA ALA A 22 2.34 8.50 -1.04
C ALA A 22 3.31 9.64 -1.40
N LEU A 23 4.08 9.51 -2.48
CA LEU A 23 4.97 10.56 -2.99
C LEU A 23 4.22 11.67 -3.74
N ILE A 24 3.13 11.34 -4.42
CA ILE A 24 2.33 12.29 -5.20
C ILE A 24 1.37 13.10 -4.31
N ILE A 25 0.77 12.49 -3.30
CA ILE A 25 -0.20 13.14 -2.39
C ILE A 25 0.30 14.49 -1.83
N PRO A 26 1.56 14.63 -1.31
CA PRO A 26 2.05 15.89 -0.75
C PRO A 26 2.16 17.03 -1.75
N LEU A 27 2.33 16.74 -3.04
CA LEU A 27 2.42 17.75 -4.10
C LEU A 27 1.11 18.57 -4.19
N PHE A 28 -0.01 17.97 -3.78
CA PHE A 28 -1.34 18.58 -3.81
C PHE A 28 -1.83 19.01 -2.42
N HIS A 29 -0.94 19.30 -1.47
CA HIS A 29 -1.30 19.67 -0.10
C HIS A 29 -2.23 20.91 -0.01
N LYS A 30 -2.10 21.86 -0.96
CA LYS A 30 -2.93 23.07 -1.06
C LYS A 30 -4.26 22.85 -1.80
N LEU A 31 -4.43 21.72 -2.47
CA LEU A 31 -5.58 21.41 -3.32
C LEU A 31 -6.30 20.16 -2.81
N PRO A 32 -7.21 20.30 -1.82
CA PRO A 32 -7.84 19.15 -1.14
C PRO A 32 -8.49 18.16 -2.12
N ASN A 33 -9.21 18.66 -3.11
CA ASN A 33 -9.90 17.81 -4.09
C ASN A 33 -8.93 16.96 -4.91
N LEU A 34 -7.81 17.54 -5.36
CA LEU A 34 -6.80 16.79 -6.13
C LEU A 34 -6.07 15.77 -5.25
N ARG A 35 -5.72 16.12 -4.02
CA ARG A 35 -5.12 15.21 -3.06
C ARG A 35 -5.98 13.96 -2.82
N GLU A 36 -7.27 14.16 -2.57
CA GLU A 36 -8.23 13.10 -2.33
C GLU A 36 -8.48 12.26 -3.59
N THR A 37 -8.55 12.91 -4.77
CA THR A 37 -8.64 12.21 -6.05
C THR A 37 -7.43 11.31 -6.27
N VAL A 38 -6.21 11.80 -6.03
CA VAL A 38 -4.98 10.99 -6.12
C VAL A 38 -5.06 9.79 -5.18
N THR A 39 -5.50 9.99 -3.95
CA THR A 39 -5.64 8.88 -2.98
C THR A 39 -6.63 7.82 -3.47
N LEU A 40 -7.80 8.22 -3.95
CA LEU A 40 -8.81 7.28 -4.48
C LEU A 40 -8.33 6.57 -5.75
N VAL A 41 -7.72 7.30 -6.69
CA VAL A 41 -7.15 6.71 -7.90
C VAL A 41 -6.08 5.67 -7.56
N THR A 42 -5.19 5.99 -6.62
CA THR A 42 -4.16 5.05 -6.15
C THR A 42 -4.78 3.80 -5.54
N ALA A 43 -5.83 3.95 -4.70
CA ALA A 43 -6.53 2.84 -4.09
C ALA A 43 -7.20 1.93 -5.14
N VAL A 44 -7.87 2.53 -6.14
CA VAL A 44 -8.52 1.79 -7.23
C VAL A 44 -7.48 1.08 -8.10
N LEU A 45 -6.36 1.72 -8.42
CA LEU A 45 -5.28 1.12 -9.20
C LEU A 45 -4.66 -0.07 -8.47
N LEU A 46 -4.43 0.04 -7.17
CA LEU A 46 -3.94 -1.09 -6.37
C LEU A 46 -4.93 -2.24 -6.40
N CYS A 47 -6.20 -1.98 -6.12
CA CYS A 47 -7.24 -3.00 -6.11
C CYS A 47 -7.36 -3.70 -7.49
N ALA A 48 -7.35 -2.94 -8.57
CA ALA A 48 -7.38 -3.49 -9.94
C ALA A 48 -6.16 -4.36 -10.24
N THR A 49 -4.97 -3.96 -9.78
CA THR A 49 -3.73 -4.75 -9.95
C THR A 49 -3.80 -6.05 -9.15
N VAL A 50 -4.28 -6.00 -7.91
CA VAL A 50 -4.48 -7.19 -7.06
C VAL A 50 -5.52 -8.14 -7.66
N ILE A 51 -6.63 -7.64 -8.19
CA ILE A 51 -7.64 -8.46 -8.88
C ILE A 51 -7.04 -9.16 -10.11
N ARG A 52 -6.18 -8.47 -10.87
CA ARG A 52 -5.49 -9.10 -12.02
C ARG A 52 -4.52 -10.20 -11.62
N LEU A 53 -3.88 -10.09 -10.46
CA LEU A 53 -3.01 -11.13 -9.90
C LEU A 53 -3.79 -12.34 -9.38
N LEU A 54 -5.06 -12.18 -9.05
CA LEU A 54 -5.89 -13.25 -8.49
C LEU A 54 -6.05 -14.43 -9.46
N GLY A 55 -6.27 -14.15 -10.75
CA GLY A 55 -6.42 -15.22 -11.76
C GLY A 55 -5.26 -16.21 -11.77
N PRO A 56 -4.02 -15.76 -12.08
CA PRO A 56 -2.85 -16.64 -12.05
C PRO A 56 -2.65 -17.39 -10.74
N VAL A 57 -2.93 -16.75 -9.60
CA VAL A 57 -2.78 -17.38 -8.26
C VAL A 57 -3.82 -18.48 -8.05
N LEU A 58 -5.06 -18.29 -8.52
CA LEU A 58 -6.11 -19.32 -8.47
C LEU A 58 -5.79 -20.50 -9.40
N ASP A 59 -5.13 -20.22 -10.53
CA ASP A 59 -4.65 -21.26 -11.46
C ASP A 59 -3.43 -22.04 -10.93
N GLY A 60 -3.02 -21.75 -9.70
CA GLY A 60 -1.91 -22.45 -9.02
C GLY A 60 -0.54 -21.81 -9.20
N ALA A 61 -0.43 -20.70 -9.94
CA ALA A 61 0.84 -19.98 -10.05
C ALA A 61 1.26 -19.39 -8.70
N ARG A 62 2.57 -19.32 -8.48
CA ARG A 62 3.18 -18.67 -7.31
C ARG A 62 4.19 -17.65 -7.80
N PRO A 63 3.71 -16.46 -8.23
CA PRO A 63 4.61 -15.42 -8.72
C PRO A 63 5.65 -15.04 -7.68
N GLU A 64 6.90 -15.02 -8.11
CA GLU A 64 8.03 -14.61 -7.28
C GLU A 64 8.73 -13.42 -7.93
N LEU A 65 9.23 -12.51 -7.09
CA LEU A 65 10.00 -11.34 -7.52
C LEU A 65 11.13 -11.11 -6.52
N THR A 66 12.37 -11.14 -7.00
CA THR A 66 13.52 -10.70 -6.21
C THR A 66 13.92 -9.31 -6.68
N LEU A 67 13.90 -8.33 -5.79
CA LEU A 67 14.26 -6.94 -6.13
C LEU A 67 15.77 -6.73 -6.09
N VAL A 68 16.41 -7.18 -5.01
CA VAL A 68 17.85 -6.98 -4.80
C VAL A 68 18.41 -8.02 -3.84
N ASP A 69 19.61 -8.49 -4.11
CA ASP A 69 20.41 -9.26 -3.18
C ASP A 69 21.28 -8.29 -2.38
N VAL A 70 21.00 -8.15 -1.10
CA VAL A 70 21.72 -7.22 -0.21
C VAL A 70 23.11 -7.77 0.14
N VAL A 71 23.15 -9.05 0.50
CA VAL A 71 24.37 -9.83 0.71
C VAL A 71 24.11 -11.27 0.26
N PRO A 72 25.14 -12.08 0.00
CA PRO A 72 24.96 -13.48 -0.35
C PRO A 72 24.05 -14.20 0.66
N GLY A 73 22.91 -14.71 0.18
CA GLY A 73 21.92 -15.40 1.00
C GLY A 73 20.88 -14.51 1.67
N LEU A 74 20.92 -13.19 1.50
CA LEU A 74 19.96 -12.25 2.05
C LEU A 74 19.43 -11.32 0.97
N SER A 75 18.22 -11.59 0.49
CA SER A 75 17.56 -10.83 -0.60
C SER A 75 16.27 -10.19 -0.14
N ILE A 76 15.91 -9.07 -0.76
CA ILE A 76 14.56 -8.53 -0.71
C ILE A 76 13.74 -9.22 -1.80
N ALA A 77 12.91 -10.17 -1.39
CA ALA A 77 12.19 -11.04 -2.29
C ALA A 77 10.73 -11.22 -1.85
N PHE A 78 9.85 -11.31 -2.84
CA PHE A 78 8.41 -11.49 -2.68
C PHE A 78 7.97 -12.77 -3.34
N LYS A 79 6.96 -13.40 -2.74
CA LYS A 79 6.28 -14.58 -3.25
C LYS A 79 4.80 -14.48 -2.93
N ILE A 80 3.96 -14.60 -3.94
CA ILE A 80 2.52 -14.52 -3.71
C ILE A 80 1.98 -15.91 -3.39
N GLU A 81 1.65 -16.11 -2.13
CA GLU A 81 0.91 -17.26 -1.62
C GLU A 81 -0.59 -16.96 -1.57
N PRO A 82 -1.48 -17.99 -1.61
CA PRO A 82 -2.93 -17.79 -1.58
C PRO A 82 -3.42 -16.98 -0.38
N LEU A 83 -2.82 -17.18 0.79
CA LEU A 83 -3.17 -16.44 2.01
C LEU A 83 -2.78 -14.96 1.89
N GLY A 84 -1.58 -14.66 1.40
CA GLY A 84 -1.13 -13.29 1.14
C GLY A 84 -1.99 -12.62 0.08
N MET A 85 -2.40 -13.35 -0.95
CA MET A 85 -3.29 -12.86 -2.00
C MET A 85 -4.68 -12.50 -1.45
N LEU A 86 -5.28 -13.36 -0.62
CA LEU A 86 -6.56 -13.09 0.04
C LEU A 86 -6.46 -11.83 0.90
N PHE A 87 -5.38 -11.71 1.68
CA PHE A 87 -5.15 -10.55 2.52
C PHE A 87 -5.01 -9.26 1.67
N ALA A 88 -4.23 -9.29 0.60
CA ALA A 88 -4.05 -8.15 -0.31
C ALA A 88 -5.37 -7.72 -0.96
N LEU A 89 -6.23 -8.68 -1.34
CA LEU A 89 -7.54 -8.40 -1.91
C LEU A 89 -8.43 -7.66 -0.93
N VAL A 90 -8.51 -8.15 0.31
CA VAL A 90 -9.31 -7.53 1.38
C VAL A 90 -8.75 -6.13 1.69
N ALA A 91 -7.44 -6.01 1.91
CA ALA A 91 -6.81 -4.75 2.28
C ALA A 91 -6.98 -3.68 1.19
N SER A 92 -6.76 -4.02 -0.09
CA SER A 92 -6.92 -3.07 -1.20
C SER A 92 -8.37 -2.65 -1.42
N SER A 93 -9.33 -3.55 -1.25
CA SER A 93 -10.76 -3.24 -1.33
C SER A 93 -11.22 -2.33 -0.20
N LEU A 94 -10.81 -2.63 1.04
CA LEU A 94 -11.12 -1.81 2.21
C LEU A 94 -10.46 -0.43 2.13
N TRP A 95 -9.32 -0.28 1.45
CA TRP A 95 -8.70 1.03 1.28
C TRP A 95 -9.60 2.00 0.52
N ILE A 96 -10.29 1.55 -0.52
CA ILE A 96 -11.24 2.38 -1.26
C ILE A 96 -12.35 2.89 -0.33
N VAL A 97 -12.98 1.97 0.41
CA VAL A 97 -14.07 2.29 1.33
C VAL A 97 -13.59 3.23 2.44
N ASN A 98 -12.45 2.92 3.05
CA ASN A 98 -11.86 3.74 4.10
C ASN A 98 -11.46 5.13 3.60
N SER A 99 -10.96 5.24 2.36
CA SER A 99 -10.62 6.55 1.77
C SER A 99 -11.86 7.42 1.60
N ILE A 100 -12.96 6.87 1.10
CA ILE A 100 -14.24 7.60 0.96
C ILE A 100 -14.74 8.07 2.34
N TYR A 101 -14.72 7.18 3.33
CA TYR A 101 -15.10 7.52 4.69
C TYR A 101 -14.21 8.61 5.29
N SER A 102 -12.89 8.46 5.16
CA SER A 102 -11.91 9.41 5.70
C SER A 102 -12.03 10.80 5.09
N ILE A 103 -12.32 10.90 3.78
CA ILE A 103 -12.57 12.18 3.12
C ILE A 103 -13.76 12.89 3.75
N GLY A 104 -14.88 12.19 3.92
CA GLY A 104 -16.07 12.75 4.55
C GLY A 104 -15.81 13.18 6.00
N TYR A 105 -15.17 12.31 6.78
CA TYR A 105 -14.85 12.57 8.19
C TYR A 105 -13.91 13.76 8.37
N MET A 106 -12.79 13.78 7.63
CA MET A 106 -11.76 14.82 7.73
C MET A 106 -12.29 16.20 7.33
N ARG A 107 -13.16 16.26 6.31
CA ARG A 107 -13.81 17.52 5.89
C ARG A 107 -14.85 18.00 6.89
N ALA A 108 -15.69 17.10 7.38
CA ALA A 108 -16.76 17.45 8.33
C ALA A 108 -16.20 18.00 9.65
N ASN A 109 -15.09 17.46 10.12
CA ASN A 109 -14.47 17.83 11.39
C ASN A 109 -13.35 18.89 11.24
N ASN A 110 -13.05 19.38 10.02
CA ASN A 110 -11.94 20.29 9.74
C ASN A 110 -10.62 19.80 10.37
N GLU A 111 -10.35 18.49 10.28
CA GLU A 111 -9.18 17.88 10.91
C GLU A 111 -7.87 18.48 10.37
N PRO A 112 -6.89 18.78 11.24
CA PRO A 112 -5.59 19.29 10.81
C PRO A 112 -4.76 18.19 10.15
N ARG A 113 -3.72 18.59 9.38
CA ARG A 113 -2.71 17.67 8.81
C ARG A 113 -3.24 16.51 7.99
N GLN A 114 -4.35 16.70 7.30
CA GLN A 114 -4.98 15.68 6.45
C GLN A 114 -4.00 15.06 5.44
N THR A 115 -3.08 15.86 4.86
CA THR A 115 -2.07 15.37 3.92
C THR A 115 -1.16 14.32 4.56
N THR A 116 -0.69 14.56 5.78
CA THR A 116 0.14 13.60 6.53
C THR A 116 -0.61 12.30 6.78
N PHE A 117 -1.90 12.40 7.12
CA PHE A 117 -2.76 11.22 7.29
C PHE A 117 -2.81 10.36 6.03
N TYR A 118 -3.12 10.95 4.86
CA TYR A 118 -3.22 10.18 3.61
C TYR A 118 -1.88 9.60 3.17
N VAL A 119 -0.77 10.33 3.36
CA VAL A 119 0.58 9.83 3.06
C VAL A 119 0.92 8.63 3.94
N CYS A 120 0.80 8.79 5.26
CA CYS A 120 1.15 7.70 6.18
C CYS A 120 0.24 6.48 5.98
N PHE A 121 -1.04 6.71 5.67
CA PHE A 121 -1.97 5.62 5.36
C PHE A 121 -1.58 4.87 4.09
N ALA A 122 -1.18 5.58 3.02
CA ALA A 122 -0.71 4.97 1.78
C ALA A 122 0.59 4.17 2.01
N VAL A 123 1.55 4.71 2.78
CA VAL A 123 2.79 4.01 3.16
C VAL A 123 2.47 2.77 4.00
N ALA A 124 1.58 2.90 5.00
CA ALA A 124 1.17 1.77 5.83
C ALA A 124 0.58 0.64 4.98
N LEU A 125 -0.29 0.98 4.02
CA LEU A 125 -0.90 -0.03 3.16
C LEU A 125 0.11 -0.67 2.21
N GLY A 126 1.02 0.12 1.61
CA GLY A 126 2.13 -0.42 0.81
C GLY A 126 3.01 -1.38 1.61
N SER A 127 3.33 -1.01 2.84
CA SER A 127 4.09 -1.86 3.77
C SER A 127 3.33 -3.14 4.12
N THR A 128 2.03 -3.04 4.33
CA THR A 128 1.15 -4.19 4.61
C THR A 128 1.10 -5.18 3.43
N ILE A 129 0.99 -4.68 2.19
CA ILE A 129 1.05 -5.53 0.99
C ILE A 129 2.44 -6.19 0.87
N GLY A 130 3.53 -5.42 1.13
CA GLY A 130 4.89 -5.95 1.13
C GLY A 130 5.10 -7.05 2.16
N LEU A 131 4.52 -6.90 3.34
CA LEU A 131 4.55 -7.90 4.39
C LEU A 131 3.77 -9.16 4.00
N ALA A 132 2.59 -9.00 3.40
CA ALA A 132 1.75 -10.12 2.95
C ALA A 132 2.41 -10.94 1.83
N PHE A 133 3.27 -10.34 1.03
CA PHE A 133 3.98 -10.98 -0.07
C PHE A 133 5.45 -11.31 0.25
N ALA A 134 5.92 -11.07 1.47
CA ALA A 134 7.31 -11.32 1.85
C ALA A 134 7.67 -12.80 1.68
N LYS A 135 8.74 -13.10 0.91
CA LYS A 135 9.25 -14.46 0.69
C LYS A 135 10.11 -14.96 1.84
N ASN A 136 10.78 -14.05 2.54
CA ASN A 136 11.72 -14.37 3.61
C ASN A 136 11.58 -13.44 4.80
N LEU A 137 12.16 -13.85 5.93
CA LEU A 137 12.05 -13.14 7.20
C LEU A 137 12.66 -11.73 7.14
N PHE A 138 13.72 -11.53 6.35
CA PHE A 138 14.35 -10.23 6.18
C PHE A 138 13.44 -9.24 5.48
N THR A 139 12.81 -9.63 4.36
CA THR A 139 11.82 -8.81 3.66
C THR A 139 10.64 -8.51 4.58
N LEU A 140 10.14 -9.51 5.31
CA LEU A 140 9.05 -9.34 6.26
C LEU A 140 9.42 -8.31 7.34
N PHE A 141 10.62 -8.41 7.92
CA PHE A 141 11.10 -7.47 8.94
C PHE A 141 11.16 -6.03 8.41
N LEU A 142 11.72 -5.82 7.21
CA LEU A 142 11.83 -4.48 6.62
C LEU A 142 10.45 -3.82 6.45
N PHE A 143 9.46 -4.55 5.92
CA PHE A 143 8.12 -4.01 5.72
C PHE A 143 7.34 -3.88 7.03
N TYR A 144 7.62 -4.73 8.02
CA TYR A 144 7.07 -4.59 9.37
C TYR A 144 7.56 -3.30 10.03
N GLU A 145 8.85 -3.00 9.94
CA GLU A 145 9.40 -1.73 10.46
C GLU A 145 8.82 -0.52 9.74
N ALA A 146 8.72 -0.58 8.40
CA ALA A 146 8.11 0.49 7.61
C ALA A 146 6.64 0.72 8.01
N LEU A 147 5.89 -0.36 8.27
CA LEU A 147 4.51 -0.30 8.77
C LEU A 147 4.46 0.37 10.15
N THR A 148 5.30 -0.06 11.07
CA THR A 148 5.36 0.50 12.43
C THR A 148 5.68 1.99 12.41
N LEU A 149 6.67 2.41 11.63
CA LEU A 149 7.04 3.83 11.50
C LEU A 149 5.93 4.67 10.86
N SER A 150 5.20 4.13 9.89
CA SER A 150 4.13 4.85 9.21
C SER A 150 2.85 4.96 10.04
N THR A 151 2.61 4.03 10.96
CA THR A 151 1.43 4.05 11.83
C THR A 151 1.57 5.02 13.01
N TYR A 152 2.80 5.32 13.45
CA TYR A 152 3.03 6.27 14.55
C TYR A 152 2.38 7.65 14.32
N PRO A 153 2.59 8.34 13.17
CA PRO A 153 1.92 9.61 12.90
C PRO A 153 0.40 9.51 12.75
N LEU A 154 -0.13 8.32 12.41
CA LEU A 154 -1.57 8.08 12.34
C LEU A 154 -2.20 8.02 13.72
N VAL A 155 -1.57 7.31 14.66
CA VAL A 155 -2.03 7.21 16.05
C VAL A 155 -1.93 8.55 16.77
N THR A 156 -0.83 9.28 16.56
CA THR A 156 -0.60 10.60 17.18
C THR A 156 -1.15 11.76 16.34
N HIS A 157 -2.15 11.52 15.50
CA HIS A 157 -2.66 12.51 14.54
C HIS A 157 -3.06 13.83 15.18
N LYS A 158 -3.78 13.80 16.28
CA LYS A 158 -4.23 15.01 16.99
C LYS A 158 -3.14 15.67 17.84
N ARG A 159 -2.05 14.98 18.17
CA ARG A 159 -0.96 15.45 19.03
C ARG A 159 -1.44 16.15 20.31
N ASN A 160 -2.46 15.62 20.95
CA ASN A 160 -2.86 16.03 22.29
C ASN A 160 -1.87 15.41 23.29
N GLU A 161 -1.73 16.01 24.49
CA GLU A 161 -0.84 15.50 25.54
C GLU A 161 -1.12 14.03 25.91
N GLU A 162 -2.36 13.58 25.69
CA GLU A 162 -2.77 12.18 25.88
C GLU A 162 -2.38 11.24 24.72
N ALA A 163 -1.92 11.78 23.57
CA ALA A 163 -1.59 11.00 22.35
C ALA A 163 -0.07 10.90 22.10
N VAL A 164 0.76 11.48 22.94
CA VAL A 164 2.21 11.45 22.94
C VAL A 164 2.67 10.81 24.24
#